data_9da4da0a470388e572b093890ea3e34e
#
_entry.id   9da4da0a470388e572b093890ea3e34e
#
_cell.length_a   1.000
_cell.length_b   1.000
_cell.length_c   1.000
_cell.angle_alpha   90.00
_cell.angle_beta   90.00
_cell.angle_gamma   90.00
#
_symmetry.space_group_name_H-M   'P 1'
#
loop_
_entity.id
_entity.type
_entity.pdbx_description
1 polymer ?
#
loop_
_entity_poly.entity_id
_entity_poly.type
_entity_poly.pdbx_seq_one_letter_code
_entity_poly.pdbx_strand_id
1 'polypeptide(L)'
;MNSKTILSFGIMLSMSASAFAWGQKGHDVTAFIAEKHLTPAAKAACDSILNGKSIVYWANWADNACHTPQYEYQKTWHYRNIDAGHDYDKFPRNENGDVTTAIRQQYEVLSNPDSSFEDKQLSLKLLVHFLGDIHQPMHMGHLSDRGGNSVKVKYFNSDRNLHGIWDSSLVESAHNWTYTEWQEQIDRASKAEEAAIISSTDPDDWGKETFAYATEIYDKTPEGTNISYDYIAEWTPLIEQQLLKGGLRLAHLLNSLFDPHYK
;
A
#
# COMPACT_ATOMS: atom_id res chain seq x y z
N MET A 1 32.01 7.58 55.39
CA MET A 1 30.72 7.75 54.73
C MET A 1 30.97 7.58 53.23
N ASN A 2 30.67 6.41 52.68
CA ASN A 2 30.91 6.11 51.26
C ASN A 2 29.63 6.36 50.45
N SER A 3 29.64 7.40 49.64
CA SER A 3 28.56 7.69 48.69
C SER A 3 28.71 6.75 47.50
N LYS A 4 27.75 5.83 47.30
CA LYS A 4 27.65 4.99 46.10
C LYS A 4 26.81 5.73 45.06
N THR A 5 27.49 6.21 44.02
CA THR A 5 26.84 6.77 42.83
C THR A 5 26.24 5.62 42.04
N ILE A 6 24.92 5.52 41.95
CA ILE A 6 24.22 4.57 41.10
C ILE A 6 24.12 5.22 39.71
N LEU A 7 24.88 4.69 38.76
CA LEU A 7 24.76 5.07 37.33
C LEU A 7 23.57 4.29 36.74
N SER A 8 22.45 4.97 36.55
CA SER A 8 21.32 4.41 35.82
C SER A 8 21.62 4.46 34.32
N PHE A 9 21.93 3.32 33.72
CA PHE A 9 21.98 3.14 32.29
C PHE A 9 20.54 3.08 31.75
N GLY A 10 20.04 4.18 31.22
CA GLY A 10 18.81 4.22 30.45
C GLY A 10 19.07 3.51 29.10
N ILE A 11 18.53 2.31 28.94
CA ILE A 11 18.45 1.66 27.62
C ILE A 11 17.39 2.45 26.83
N MET A 12 17.85 3.35 25.94
CA MET A 12 17.00 3.89 24.88
C MET A 12 16.71 2.73 23.92
N LEU A 13 15.54 2.13 24.05
CA LEU A 13 14.99 1.27 23.02
C LEU A 13 14.66 2.19 21.83
N SER A 14 15.55 2.26 20.85
CA SER A 14 15.23 2.85 19.55
C SER A 14 14.23 1.91 18.89
N MET A 15 12.93 2.21 19.03
CA MET A 15 11.93 1.63 18.16
C MET A 15 12.23 2.14 16.76
N SER A 16 12.88 1.32 15.95
CA SER A 16 12.93 1.51 14.52
C SER A 16 11.47 1.49 14.05
N ALA A 17 10.92 2.64 13.70
CA ALA A 17 9.65 2.71 13.01
C ALA A 17 9.86 1.95 11.69
N SER A 18 9.32 0.75 11.62
CA SER A 18 9.22 0.01 10.37
C SER A 18 8.32 0.84 9.47
N ALA A 19 8.83 1.19 8.28
CA ALA A 19 7.97 1.75 7.25
C ALA A 19 7.02 0.63 6.82
N PHE A 20 5.77 0.76 7.18
CA PHE A 20 4.69 -0.06 6.67
C PHE A 20 4.11 0.68 5.46
N ALA A 21 3.64 -0.06 4.48
CA ALA A 21 2.75 0.36 3.40
C ALA A 21 1.55 1.16 3.94
N TRP A 22 0.53 1.44 3.14
CA TRP A 22 -0.71 1.91 3.78
C TRP A 22 -0.83 1.21 5.13
N GLY A 23 -0.92 1.96 6.23
CA GLY A 23 -1.10 1.34 7.54
C GLY A 23 -2.26 0.33 7.52
N GLN A 24 -2.35 -0.53 8.50
CA GLN A 24 -3.30 -1.65 8.51
C GLN A 24 -4.71 -1.28 8.01
N LYS A 25 -5.21 -0.10 8.39
CA LYS A 25 -6.54 0.36 7.96
C LYS A 25 -6.64 0.58 6.45
N GLY A 26 -5.63 1.16 5.81
CA GLY A 26 -5.65 1.41 4.36
C GLY A 26 -5.67 0.12 3.56
N HIS A 27 -4.86 -0.88 3.93
CA HIS A 27 -4.92 -2.21 3.32
C HIS A 27 -6.25 -2.91 3.54
N ASP A 28 -6.81 -2.82 4.75
CA ASP A 28 -8.12 -3.41 5.04
C ASP A 28 -9.22 -2.76 4.19
N VAL A 29 -9.20 -1.44 4.03
CA VAL A 29 -10.15 -0.69 3.17
C VAL A 29 -10.01 -1.13 1.71
N THR A 30 -8.80 -1.12 1.16
CA THR A 30 -8.54 -1.54 -0.22
C THR A 30 -9.00 -2.97 -0.49
N ALA A 31 -8.65 -3.90 0.39
CA ALA A 31 -9.05 -5.30 0.27
C ALA A 31 -10.57 -5.47 0.42
N PHE A 32 -11.22 -4.72 1.31
CA PHE A 32 -12.64 -4.83 1.53
C PHE A 32 -13.47 -4.25 0.36
N ILE A 33 -13.04 -3.12 -0.22
CA ILE A 33 -13.62 -2.62 -1.48
C ILE A 33 -13.50 -3.69 -2.55
N ALA A 34 -12.31 -4.29 -2.72
CA ALA A 34 -12.13 -5.37 -3.69
C ALA A 34 -13.07 -6.53 -3.43
N GLU A 35 -13.20 -6.99 -2.18
CA GLU A 35 -14.08 -8.11 -1.82
C GLU A 35 -15.55 -7.83 -2.18
N LYS A 36 -16.02 -6.58 -2.06
CA LYS A 36 -17.38 -6.18 -2.43
C LYS A 36 -17.63 -6.20 -3.93
N HIS A 37 -16.59 -6.04 -4.73
CA HIS A 37 -16.66 -6.05 -6.20
C HIS A 37 -16.28 -7.40 -6.84
N LEU A 38 -15.96 -8.43 -6.03
CA LEU A 38 -15.72 -9.76 -6.58
C LEU A 38 -17.01 -10.37 -7.14
N THR A 39 -16.88 -10.98 -8.32
CA THR A 39 -17.93 -11.89 -8.81
C THR A 39 -18.07 -13.10 -7.89
N PRO A 40 -19.23 -13.78 -7.88
CA PRO A 40 -19.36 -15.01 -7.08
C PRO A 40 -18.31 -16.08 -7.39
N ALA A 41 -17.88 -16.18 -8.66
CA ALA A 41 -16.84 -17.12 -9.07
C ALA A 41 -15.47 -16.74 -8.51
N ALA A 42 -15.07 -15.48 -8.66
CA ALA A 42 -13.80 -14.97 -8.13
C ALA A 42 -13.75 -15.05 -6.60
N LYS A 43 -14.85 -14.69 -5.93
CA LYS A 43 -14.93 -14.85 -4.47
C LYS A 43 -14.76 -16.30 -4.02
N ALA A 44 -15.46 -17.23 -4.65
CA ALA A 44 -15.35 -18.64 -4.31
C ALA A 44 -13.92 -19.18 -4.53
N ALA A 45 -13.25 -18.75 -5.61
CA ALA A 45 -11.86 -19.10 -5.88
C ALA A 45 -10.89 -18.53 -4.83
N CYS A 46 -11.02 -17.25 -4.49
CA CYS A 46 -10.21 -16.63 -3.44
C CYS A 46 -10.42 -17.33 -2.09
N ASP A 47 -11.65 -17.57 -1.69
CA ASP A 47 -11.98 -18.26 -0.44
C ASP A 47 -11.36 -19.69 -0.41
N SER A 48 -11.40 -20.40 -1.53
CA SER A 48 -10.77 -21.73 -1.66
C SER A 48 -9.25 -21.65 -1.50
N ILE A 49 -8.58 -20.76 -2.21
CA ILE A 49 -7.13 -20.58 -2.17
C ILE A 49 -6.69 -20.14 -0.76
N LEU A 50 -7.47 -19.30 -0.07
CA LEU A 50 -7.16 -18.77 1.25
C LEU A 50 -7.72 -19.61 2.41
N ASN A 51 -8.11 -20.86 2.16
CA ASN A 51 -8.64 -21.79 3.17
C ASN A 51 -9.82 -21.20 3.97
N GLY A 52 -10.75 -20.55 3.27
CA GLY A 52 -11.96 -19.96 3.84
C GLY A 52 -11.76 -18.62 4.58
N LYS A 53 -10.58 -18.03 4.50
CA LYS A 53 -10.33 -16.68 5.02
C LYS A 53 -10.54 -15.64 3.91
N SER A 54 -11.11 -14.48 4.28
CA SER A 54 -11.29 -13.38 3.34
C SER A 54 -9.95 -12.79 2.88
N ILE A 55 -9.94 -12.08 1.76
CA ILE A 55 -8.77 -11.33 1.31
C ILE A 55 -8.39 -10.23 2.31
N VAL A 56 -9.36 -9.64 3.02
CA VAL A 56 -9.13 -8.65 4.08
C VAL A 56 -8.31 -9.23 5.23
N TYR A 57 -8.58 -10.48 5.63
CA TYR A 57 -7.80 -11.15 6.69
C TYR A 57 -6.30 -11.20 6.38
N TRP A 58 -5.93 -11.26 5.09
CA TRP A 58 -4.55 -11.37 4.63
C TRP A 58 -3.94 -10.05 4.16
N ALA A 59 -4.71 -8.96 4.11
CA ALA A 59 -4.29 -7.71 3.51
C ALA A 59 -3.00 -7.12 4.12
N ASN A 60 -2.76 -7.33 5.41
CA ASN A 60 -1.59 -6.83 6.14
C ASN A 60 -0.48 -7.89 6.36
N TRP A 61 -0.67 -9.09 5.80
CA TRP A 61 0.26 -10.19 6.10
C TRP A 61 1.66 -9.95 5.55
N ALA A 62 1.78 -9.39 4.35
CA ALA A 62 3.06 -9.20 3.66
C ALA A 62 4.01 -8.27 4.43
N ASP A 63 3.52 -7.19 5.02
CA ASP A 63 4.29 -6.28 5.87
C ASP A 63 4.99 -6.97 7.04
N ASN A 64 4.29 -7.89 7.69
CA ASN A 64 4.88 -8.66 8.77
C ASN A 64 5.82 -9.74 8.24
N ALA A 65 5.43 -10.40 7.15
CA ALA A 65 6.17 -11.52 6.57
C ALA A 65 7.54 -11.09 6.05
N CYS A 66 7.66 -9.94 5.38
CA CYS A 66 8.91 -9.46 4.81
C CYS A 66 10.03 -9.19 5.85
N HIS A 67 9.69 -9.18 7.13
CA HIS A 67 10.66 -9.07 8.23
C HIS A 67 11.13 -10.42 8.74
N THR A 68 10.65 -11.53 8.19
CA THR A 68 11.10 -12.88 8.54
C THR A 68 12.12 -13.41 7.54
N PRO A 69 13.07 -14.25 7.94
CA PRO A 69 14.09 -14.79 7.02
C PRO A 69 13.52 -15.50 5.79
N GLN A 70 12.33 -16.11 5.93
CA GLN A 70 11.67 -16.83 4.85
C GLN A 70 11.19 -15.92 3.73
N TYR A 71 10.78 -14.67 4.05
CA TYR A 71 10.13 -13.77 3.13
C TYR A 71 10.86 -12.42 2.96
N GLU A 72 12.08 -12.28 3.51
CA GLU A 72 12.84 -11.01 3.41
C GLU A 72 13.19 -10.61 1.98
N TYR A 73 13.16 -11.54 1.04
CA TYR A 73 13.39 -11.28 -0.39
C TYR A 73 12.36 -10.33 -1.01
N GLN A 74 11.17 -10.22 -0.42
CA GLN A 74 10.10 -9.35 -0.92
C GLN A 74 10.15 -7.90 -0.37
N LYS A 75 11.12 -7.54 0.47
CA LYS A 75 11.21 -6.19 1.06
C LYS A 75 11.18 -5.05 0.06
N THR A 76 11.78 -5.23 -1.11
CA THR A 76 11.79 -4.22 -2.17
C THR A 76 10.53 -4.22 -3.02
N TRP A 77 9.66 -5.23 -2.88
CA TRP A 77 8.47 -5.42 -3.69
C TRP A 77 7.29 -4.54 -3.26
N HIS A 78 7.44 -3.83 -2.13
CA HIS A 78 6.41 -2.94 -1.60
C HIS A 78 6.39 -1.55 -2.25
N TYR A 79 7.46 -1.16 -2.96
CA TYR A 79 7.61 0.20 -3.47
C TYR A 79 8.39 0.26 -4.79
N ARG A 80 8.29 1.40 -5.47
CA ARG A 80 9.19 1.79 -6.56
C ARG A 80 9.56 3.25 -6.41
N ASN A 81 10.68 3.54 -5.73
CA ASN A 81 11.13 4.90 -5.49
C ASN A 81 11.88 5.46 -6.68
N ILE A 82 11.63 6.74 -7.02
CA ILE A 82 12.17 7.45 -8.18
C ILE A 82 12.55 8.86 -7.75
N ASP A 83 13.80 9.25 -7.94
CA ASP A 83 14.25 10.57 -7.50
C ASP A 83 13.64 11.71 -8.32
N ALA A 84 13.53 12.88 -7.69
CA ALA A 84 12.98 14.09 -8.29
C ALA A 84 13.66 14.44 -9.62
N GLY A 85 12.85 14.88 -10.58
CA GLY A 85 13.33 15.32 -11.90
C GLY A 85 13.70 14.18 -12.85
N HIS A 86 13.48 12.92 -12.45
CA HIS A 86 13.67 11.76 -13.31
C HIS A 86 12.37 11.32 -14.00
N ASP A 87 12.54 10.77 -15.21
CA ASP A 87 11.47 10.17 -15.96
C ASP A 87 11.16 8.77 -15.38
N TYR A 88 9.90 8.51 -15.06
CA TYR A 88 9.44 7.24 -14.49
C TYR A 88 9.90 6.04 -15.33
N ASP A 89 9.76 6.09 -16.64
CA ASP A 89 10.04 4.97 -17.52
C ASP A 89 11.54 4.69 -17.69
N LYS A 90 12.38 5.72 -17.50
CA LYS A 90 13.84 5.64 -17.71
C LYS A 90 14.63 5.43 -16.43
N PHE A 91 13.99 5.66 -15.27
CA PHE A 91 14.66 5.46 -13.99
C PHE A 91 14.95 3.98 -13.73
N PRO A 92 16.17 3.63 -13.32
CA PRO A 92 16.54 2.23 -13.08
C PRO A 92 15.61 1.52 -12.11
N ARG A 93 15.23 0.29 -12.43
CA ARG A 93 14.48 -0.56 -11.50
C ARG A 93 15.39 -1.18 -10.47
N ASN A 94 14.85 -1.54 -9.32
CA ASN A 94 15.56 -2.34 -8.33
C ASN A 94 15.82 -3.74 -8.90
N GLU A 95 17.08 -4.20 -8.84
CA GLU A 95 17.49 -5.51 -9.34
C GLU A 95 16.76 -6.67 -8.63
N ASN A 96 16.35 -6.47 -7.38
CA ASN A 96 15.58 -7.45 -6.59
C ASN A 96 14.06 -7.36 -6.83
N GLY A 97 13.62 -6.55 -7.78
CA GLY A 97 12.21 -6.29 -8.05
C GLY A 97 11.66 -5.07 -7.31
N ASP A 98 10.53 -4.59 -7.78
CA ASP A 98 9.75 -3.49 -7.24
C ASP A 98 8.24 -3.86 -7.25
N VAL A 99 7.38 -3.00 -6.73
CA VAL A 99 5.95 -3.28 -6.61
C VAL A 99 5.27 -3.57 -7.96
N THR A 100 5.69 -2.91 -9.04
CA THR A 100 5.07 -3.13 -10.35
C THR A 100 5.46 -4.48 -10.94
N THR A 101 6.72 -4.88 -10.79
CA THR A 101 7.20 -6.20 -11.20
C THR A 101 6.62 -7.31 -10.33
N ALA A 102 6.49 -7.06 -9.03
CA ALA A 102 5.90 -8.01 -8.09
C ALA A 102 4.42 -8.29 -8.40
N ILE A 103 3.62 -7.25 -8.68
CA ILE A 103 2.21 -7.43 -9.09
C ILE A 103 2.10 -8.30 -10.33
N ARG A 104 2.90 -8.06 -11.37
CA ARG A 104 2.90 -8.89 -12.58
C ARG A 104 3.26 -10.34 -12.27
N GLN A 105 4.32 -10.55 -11.50
CA GLN A 105 4.75 -11.89 -11.12
C GLN A 105 3.66 -12.65 -10.35
N GLN A 106 3.00 -12.01 -9.38
CA GLN A 106 1.94 -12.68 -8.63
C GLN A 106 0.73 -13.00 -9.54
N TYR A 107 0.38 -12.09 -10.46
CA TYR A 107 -0.67 -12.33 -11.44
C TYR A 107 -0.33 -13.52 -12.35
N GLU A 108 0.90 -13.63 -12.84
CA GLU A 108 1.37 -14.75 -13.66
C GLU A 108 1.28 -16.08 -12.91
N VAL A 109 1.71 -16.13 -11.64
CA VAL A 109 1.60 -17.35 -10.81
C VAL A 109 0.14 -17.76 -10.63
N LEU A 110 -0.76 -16.80 -10.36
CA LEU A 110 -2.18 -17.07 -10.17
C LEU A 110 -2.88 -17.53 -11.46
N SER A 111 -2.47 -17.01 -12.61
CA SER A 111 -3.02 -17.37 -13.92
C SER A 111 -2.49 -18.72 -14.46
N ASN A 112 -1.33 -19.18 -13.99
CA ASN A 112 -0.73 -20.41 -14.46
C ASN A 112 -1.45 -21.65 -13.84
N PRO A 113 -2.07 -22.51 -14.65
CA PRO A 113 -2.73 -23.72 -14.15
C PRO A 113 -1.78 -24.68 -13.45
N ASP A 114 -0.50 -24.69 -13.83
CA ASP A 114 0.53 -25.60 -13.30
C ASP A 114 1.17 -25.12 -12.00
N SER A 115 0.85 -23.89 -11.53
CA SER A 115 1.34 -23.41 -10.24
C SER A 115 0.79 -24.24 -9.09
N SER A 116 1.64 -24.54 -8.10
CA SER A 116 1.23 -25.25 -6.90
C SER A 116 0.15 -24.48 -6.11
N PHE A 117 -0.58 -25.19 -5.26
CA PHE A 117 -1.58 -24.56 -4.39
C PHE A 117 -0.91 -23.56 -3.42
N GLU A 118 0.24 -23.94 -2.90
CA GLU A 118 1.04 -23.12 -1.98
C GLU A 118 1.53 -21.84 -2.65
N ASP A 119 1.99 -21.91 -3.90
CA ASP A 119 2.42 -20.74 -4.67
C ASP A 119 1.24 -19.81 -4.95
N LYS A 120 0.09 -20.38 -5.36
CA LYS A 120 -1.15 -19.60 -5.56
C LYS A 120 -1.61 -18.92 -4.28
N GLN A 121 -1.53 -19.61 -3.15
CA GLN A 121 -1.91 -19.04 -1.85
C GLN A 121 -1.00 -17.89 -1.45
N LEU A 122 0.32 -18.05 -1.62
CA LEU A 122 1.29 -16.99 -1.36
C LEU A 122 1.06 -15.79 -2.30
N SER A 123 0.94 -16.08 -3.60
CA SER A 123 0.75 -15.04 -4.60
C SER A 123 -0.53 -14.24 -4.41
N LEU A 124 -1.63 -14.88 -4.00
CA LEU A 124 -2.87 -14.15 -3.72
C LEU A 124 -2.72 -13.21 -2.53
N LYS A 125 -2.07 -13.64 -1.45
CA LYS A 125 -1.78 -12.76 -0.29
C LYS A 125 -0.93 -11.56 -0.67
N LEU A 126 0.11 -11.78 -1.47
CA LEU A 126 1.02 -10.75 -1.95
C LEU A 126 0.32 -9.79 -2.92
N LEU A 127 -0.47 -10.30 -3.86
CA LEU A 127 -1.22 -9.46 -4.80
C LEU A 127 -2.20 -8.54 -4.10
N VAL A 128 -2.95 -9.05 -3.12
CA VAL A 128 -3.88 -8.26 -2.30
C VAL A 128 -3.18 -7.10 -1.62
N HIS A 129 -2.00 -7.34 -1.05
CA HIS A 129 -1.21 -6.33 -0.35
C HIS A 129 -0.63 -5.29 -1.33
N PHE A 130 0.05 -5.74 -2.37
CA PHE A 130 0.75 -4.85 -3.31
C PHE A 130 -0.18 -3.93 -4.10
N LEU A 131 -1.45 -4.31 -4.28
CA LEU A 131 -2.45 -3.41 -4.85
C LEU A 131 -2.78 -2.24 -3.91
N GLY A 132 -2.65 -2.41 -2.60
CA GLY A 132 -2.66 -1.30 -1.67
C GLY A 132 -1.41 -0.44 -1.82
N ASP A 133 -0.24 -1.05 -1.80
CA ASP A 133 1.06 -0.39 -1.84
C ASP A 133 1.24 0.53 -3.04
N ILE A 134 0.93 0.04 -4.24
CA ILE A 134 1.12 0.81 -5.48
C ILE A 134 0.26 2.08 -5.53
N HIS A 135 -0.80 2.15 -4.71
CA HIS A 135 -1.68 3.32 -4.60
C HIS A 135 -1.31 4.25 -3.44
N GLN A 136 -0.28 3.91 -2.64
CA GLN A 136 0.24 4.78 -1.58
C GLN A 136 1.32 5.71 -2.15
N PRO A 137 1.12 7.05 -2.13
CA PRO A 137 2.04 7.97 -2.81
C PRO A 137 3.50 7.86 -2.38
N MET A 138 3.79 7.65 -1.09
CA MET A 138 5.17 7.55 -0.62
C MET A 138 5.85 6.23 -1.02
N HIS A 139 5.11 5.23 -1.49
CA HIS A 139 5.68 4.03 -2.13
C HIS A 139 6.19 4.29 -3.56
N MET A 140 5.87 5.46 -4.12
CA MET A 140 6.45 6.01 -5.34
C MET A 140 7.28 7.28 -5.05
N GLY A 141 7.73 7.46 -3.79
CA GLY A 141 8.52 8.61 -3.35
C GLY A 141 9.96 8.58 -3.85
N HIS A 142 10.81 9.45 -3.32
CA HIS A 142 12.19 9.57 -3.77
C HIS A 142 13.06 8.42 -3.25
N LEU A 143 13.96 7.90 -4.10
CA LEU A 143 14.91 6.86 -3.71
C LEU A 143 15.91 7.38 -2.68
N SER A 144 16.41 8.61 -2.87
CA SER A 144 17.41 9.26 -2.04
C SER A 144 16.97 9.46 -0.59
N ASP A 145 15.67 9.56 -0.34
CA ASP A 145 15.11 9.73 1.01
C ASP A 145 14.29 8.52 1.50
N ARG A 146 14.36 7.41 0.75
CA ARG A 146 13.67 6.16 1.08
C ARG A 146 12.13 6.33 1.10
N GLY A 147 11.60 7.00 0.08
CA GLY A 147 10.16 7.23 -0.04
C GLY A 147 9.60 8.14 1.06
N GLY A 148 10.33 9.19 1.45
CA GLY A 148 9.89 10.11 2.51
C GLY A 148 10.23 9.66 3.95
N ASN A 149 10.84 8.48 4.14
CA ASN A 149 11.23 8.02 5.48
C ASN A 149 12.31 8.91 6.12
N SER A 150 13.14 9.55 5.30
CA SER A 150 14.19 10.47 5.78
C SER A 150 13.72 11.93 5.83
N VAL A 151 12.56 12.26 5.26
CA VAL A 151 11.99 13.62 5.29
C VAL A 151 11.34 13.85 6.64
N LYS A 152 11.95 14.72 7.44
CA LYS A 152 11.46 15.06 8.79
C LYS A 152 10.36 16.11 8.69
N VAL A 153 9.22 15.79 9.28
CA VAL A 153 8.06 16.69 9.40
C VAL A 153 7.56 16.67 10.85
N LYS A 154 6.62 17.55 11.15
CA LYS A 154 5.87 17.49 12.40
C LYS A 154 4.43 17.11 12.13
N TYR A 155 3.83 16.39 13.04
CA TYR A 155 2.41 16.09 13.04
C TYR A 155 1.80 16.59 14.35
N PHE A 156 0.99 17.63 14.28
CA PHE A 156 0.53 18.35 15.47
C PHE A 156 1.67 18.67 16.44
N ASN A 157 2.76 19.27 15.94
CA ASN A 157 4.01 19.61 16.63
C ASN A 157 4.85 18.41 17.12
N SER A 158 4.47 17.17 16.87
CA SER A 158 5.25 15.98 17.22
C SER A 158 6.13 15.56 16.04
N ASP A 159 7.39 15.24 16.28
CA ASP A 159 8.33 14.82 15.25
C ASP A 159 7.89 13.49 14.62
N ARG A 160 7.86 13.46 13.28
CA ARG A 160 7.49 12.32 12.43
C ARG A 160 8.33 12.34 11.15
N ASN A 161 8.13 11.34 10.30
CA ASN A 161 8.60 11.36 8.91
C ASN A 161 7.40 11.39 7.94
N LEU A 162 7.64 11.90 6.74
CA LEU A 162 6.60 12.07 5.73
C LEU A 162 5.95 10.74 5.33
N HIS A 163 6.76 9.69 5.16
CA HIS A 163 6.27 8.35 4.81
C HIS A 163 5.23 7.84 5.82
N GLY A 164 5.60 7.75 7.10
CA GLY A 164 4.69 7.26 8.14
C GLY A 164 3.44 8.12 8.37
N ILE A 165 3.49 9.42 8.01
CA ILE A 165 2.30 10.28 7.98
C ILE A 165 1.32 9.77 6.93
N TRP A 166 1.80 9.50 5.71
CA TRP A 166 0.98 9.02 4.61
C TRP A 166 0.51 7.58 4.81
N ASP A 167 1.34 6.72 5.39
CA ASP A 167 0.94 5.33 5.66
C ASP A 167 -0.24 5.23 6.62
N SER A 168 -0.20 5.98 7.70
CA SER A 168 -1.13 5.73 8.82
C SER A 168 -1.81 6.98 9.32
N SER A 169 -1.04 8.05 9.64
CA SER A 169 -1.58 9.17 10.40
C SER A 169 -2.70 9.90 9.66
N LEU A 170 -2.57 10.08 8.35
CA LEU A 170 -3.58 10.76 7.55
C LEU A 170 -4.85 9.92 7.40
N VAL A 171 -4.73 8.62 7.12
CA VAL A 171 -5.90 7.73 7.02
C VAL A 171 -6.68 7.70 8.33
N GLU A 172 -5.97 7.60 9.47
CA GLU A 172 -6.61 7.59 10.79
C GLU A 172 -7.24 8.92 11.18
N SER A 173 -6.71 10.03 10.64
CA SER A 173 -7.17 11.38 10.99
C SER A 173 -8.16 11.97 10.00
N ALA A 174 -8.18 11.49 8.74
CA ALA A 174 -9.17 11.90 7.75
C ALA A 174 -10.58 11.55 8.25
N HIS A 175 -10.75 10.30 8.66
CA HIS A 175 -12.01 9.81 9.21
C HIS A 175 -11.74 8.77 10.28
N ASN A 176 -12.38 8.92 11.44
CA ASN A 176 -12.31 7.91 12.52
C ASN A 176 -13.30 6.75 12.26
N TRP A 177 -13.21 6.20 11.04
CA TRP A 177 -14.08 5.11 10.59
C TRP A 177 -13.36 3.75 10.68
N THR A 178 -14.16 2.70 10.83
CA THR A 178 -13.74 1.33 10.55
C THR A 178 -13.52 1.15 9.05
N TYR A 179 -12.81 0.10 8.63
CA TYR A 179 -12.60 -0.17 7.20
C TYR A 179 -13.94 -0.41 6.45
N THR A 180 -14.97 -0.90 7.13
CA THR A 180 -16.31 -1.09 6.57
C THR A 180 -17.02 0.23 6.35
N GLU A 181 -16.93 1.17 7.31
CA GLU A 181 -17.49 2.52 7.16
C GLU A 181 -16.75 3.30 6.07
N TRP A 182 -15.42 3.16 5.99
CA TRP A 182 -14.65 3.72 4.89
C TRP A 182 -15.20 3.27 3.53
N GLN A 183 -15.35 1.96 3.34
CA GLN A 183 -15.86 1.40 2.09
C GLN A 183 -17.26 1.95 1.80
N GLU A 184 -18.19 1.94 2.74
CA GLU A 184 -19.56 2.45 2.55
C GLU A 184 -19.60 3.92 2.10
N GLN A 185 -18.62 4.73 2.52
CA GLN A 185 -18.60 6.15 2.21
C GLN A 185 -17.88 6.48 0.91
N ILE A 186 -16.79 5.79 0.56
CA ILE A 186 -15.97 6.12 -0.61
C ILE A 186 -16.28 5.25 -1.85
N ASP A 187 -16.86 4.06 -1.68
CA ASP A 187 -17.20 3.15 -2.77
C ASP A 187 -18.52 3.55 -3.44
N ARG A 188 -18.52 4.75 -4.03
CA ARG A 188 -19.69 5.38 -4.66
C ARG A 188 -19.43 5.83 -6.09
N ALA A 189 -18.40 5.27 -6.73
CA ALA A 189 -18.12 5.59 -8.12
C ALA A 189 -19.29 5.19 -9.03
N SER A 190 -19.60 6.04 -9.99
CA SER A 190 -20.51 5.68 -11.07
C SER A 190 -19.89 4.58 -11.94
N LYS A 191 -20.72 3.88 -12.71
CA LYS A 191 -20.22 2.85 -13.66
C LYS A 191 -19.21 3.39 -14.67
N ALA A 192 -19.31 4.66 -15.04
CA ALA A 192 -18.37 5.30 -15.94
C ALA A 192 -17.02 5.57 -15.25
N GLU A 193 -17.03 5.97 -13.99
CA GLU A 193 -15.82 6.16 -13.18
C GLU A 193 -15.14 4.83 -12.86
N GLU A 194 -15.92 3.80 -12.47
CA GLU A 194 -15.38 2.44 -12.29
C GLU A 194 -14.68 1.96 -13.56
N ALA A 195 -15.33 2.06 -14.73
CA ALA A 195 -14.76 1.67 -16.01
C ALA A 195 -13.49 2.45 -16.35
N ALA A 196 -13.43 3.75 -16.03
CA ALA A 196 -12.24 4.57 -16.22
C ALA A 196 -11.08 4.12 -15.30
N ILE A 197 -11.37 3.80 -14.02
CA ILE A 197 -10.38 3.34 -13.05
C ILE A 197 -9.73 2.03 -13.48
N ILE A 198 -10.52 1.08 -13.99
CA ILE A 198 -10.05 -0.24 -14.40
C ILE A 198 -9.64 -0.33 -15.87
N SER A 199 -9.60 0.78 -16.60
CA SER A 199 -9.31 0.80 -18.05
C SER A 199 -7.89 0.34 -18.40
N SER A 200 -6.94 0.44 -17.48
CA SER A 200 -5.60 -0.13 -17.61
C SER A 200 -5.40 -1.24 -16.56
N THR A 201 -4.76 -2.32 -16.99
CA THR A 201 -4.30 -3.43 -16.12
C THR A 201 -2.79 -3.44 -15.96
N ASP A 202 -2.10 -2.44 -16.51
CA ASP A 202 -0.65 -2.32 -16.39
C ASP A 202 -0.25 -1.66 -15.08
N PRO A 203 0.47 -2.34 -14.17
CA PRO A 203 0.95 -1.75 -12.93
C PRO A 203 1.85 -0.52 -13.13
N ASP A 204 2.54 -0.39 -14.27
CA ASP A 204 3.33 0.82 -14.53
C ASP A 204 2.46 2.06 -14.78
N ASP A 205 1.27 1.92 -15.36
CA ASP A 205 0.34 3.05 -15.49
C ASP A 205 -0.15 3.53 -14.12
N TRP A 206 -0.44 2.61 -13.22
CA TRP A 206 -0.84 2.93 -11.84
C TRP A 206 0.32 3.56 -11.05
N GLY A 207 1.52 3.01 -11.24
CA GLY A 207 2.73 3.55 -10.61
C GLY A 207 3.04 4.97 -11.08
N LYS A 208 2.91 5.25 -12.39
CA LYS A 208 3.08 6.61 -12.94
C LYS A 208 2.07 7.59 -12.38
N GLU A 209 0.81 7.17 -12.27
CA GLU A 209 -0.24 7.97 -11.67
C GLU A 209 0.09 8.32 -10.21
N THR A 210 0.49 7.32 -9.44
CA THR A 210 0.85 7.50 -8.01
C THR A 210 2.13 8.32 -7.85
N PHE A 211 3.12 8.16 -8.75
CA PHE A 211 4.33 8.98 -8.77
C PHE A 211 4.05 10.47 -9.01
N ALA A 212 3.08 10.79 -9.86
CA ALA A 212 2.67 12.17 -10.06
C ALA A 212 2.11 12.79 -8.77
N TYR A 213 1.29 12.04 -8.02
CA TYR A 213 0.82 12.48 -6.70
C TYR A 213 1.96 12.60 -5.68
N ALA A 214 2.90 11.65 -5.65
CA ALA A 214 4.07 11.75 -4.80
C ALA A 214 4.84 13.04 -5.07
N THR A 215 5.08 13.38 -6.34
CA THR A 215 5.75 14.63 -6.73
C THR A 215 5.05 15.87 -6.18
N GLU A 216 3.73 15.95 -6.33
CA GLU A 216 2.94 17.07 -5.79
C GLU A 216 3.03 17.15 -4.26
N ILE A 217 2.99 16.00 -3.58
CA ILE A 217 3.11 15.94 -2.12
C ILE A 217 4.46 16.47 -1.66
N TYR A 218 5.56 16.05 -2.31
CA TYR A 218 6.90 16.56 -1.96
C TYR A 218 7.01 18.06 -2.18
N ASP A 219 6.48 18.59 -3.28
CA ASP A 219 6.50 20.03 -3.57
C ASP A 219 5.76 20.84 -2.51
N LYS A 220 4.66 20.30 -1.98
CA LYS A 220 3.83 20.97 -0.96
C LYS A 220 4.26 20.67 0.48
N THR A 221 5.16 19.70 0.69
CA THR A 221 5.55 19.26 2.03
C THR A 221 7.06 19.24 2.21
N PRO A 222 7.72 20.43 2.18
CA PRO A 222 9.15 20.50 2.45
C PRO A 222 9.50 20.04 3.86
N GLU A 223 10.76 19.62 4.07
CA GLU A 223 11.26 19.22 5.39
C GLU A 223 10.97 20.30 6.45
N GLY A 224 10.50 19.87 7.61
CA GLY A 224 10.13 20.76 8.72
C GLY A 224 8.67 21.22 8.69
N THR A 225 7.89 20.90 7.66
CA THR A 225 6.45 21.21 7.61
C THR A 225 5.74 20.67 8.85
N ASN A 226 4.89 21.50 9.47
CA ASN A 226 4.03 21.09 10.56
C ASN A 226 2.64 20.73 10.02
N ILE A 227 2.39 19.45 9.84
CA ILE A 227 1.14 18.90 9.32
C ILE A 227 0.07 18.96 10.40
N SER A 228 -1.08 19.55 10.04
CA SER A 228 -2.23 19.71 10.94
C SER A 228 -3.56 19.57 10.17
N TYR A 229 -4.63 20.14 10.69
CA TYR A 229 -5.98 20.00 10.15
C TYR A 229 -6.15 20.47 8.70
N ASP A 230 -5.48 21.52 8.31
CA ASP A 230 -5.50 22.08 6.95
C ASP A 230 -4.91 21.09 5.93
N TYR A 231 -3.78 20.49 6.26
CA TYR A 231 -3.14 19.47 5.44
C TYR A 231 -4.03 18.20 5.31
N ILE A 232 -4.60 17.76 6.44
CA ILE A 232 -5.52 16.61 6.44
C ILE A 232 -6.71 16.89 5.51
N ALA A 233 -7.33 18.08 5.65
CA ALA A 233 -8.47 18.47 4.81
C ALA A 233 -8.12 18.56 3.32
N GLU A 234 -6.92 19.05 2.99
CA GLU A 234 -6.42 19.16 1.60
C GLU A 234 -6.25 17.78 0.97
N TRP A 235 -5.67 16.81 1.70
CA TRP A 235 -5.24 15.54 1.13
C TRP A 235 -6.24 14.38 1.32
N THR A 236 -7.27 14.54 2.16
CA THR A 236 -8.30 13.51 2.34
C THR A 236 -8.93 13.03 1.03
N PRO A 237 -9.31 13.92 0.06
CA PRO A 237 -9.88 13.46 -1.20
C PRO A 237 -8.94 12.58 -2.04
N LEU A 238 -7.63 12.83 -1.99
CA LEU A 238 -6.65 11.98 -2.66
C LEU A 238 -6.54 10.62 -1.99
N ILE A 239 -6.51 10.58 -0.66
CA ILE A 239 -6.47 9.31 0.10
C ILE A 239 -7.69 8.45 -0.25
N GLU A 240 -8.89 9.03 -0.21
CA GLU A 240 -10.14 8.35 -0.58
C GLU A 240 -10.08 7.78 -2.00
N GLN A 241 -9.61 8.60 -2.94
CA GLN A 241 -9.47 8.19 -4.34
C GLN A 241 -8.47 7.05 -4.53
N GLN A 242 -7.31 7.09 -3.87
CA GLN A 242 -6.28 6.05 -4.00
C GLN A 242 -6.72 4.72 -3.38
N LEU A 243 -7.39 4.76 -2.22
CA LEU A 243 -7.97 3.57 -1.60
C LEU A 243 -9.04 2.93 -2.50
N LEU A 244 -9.93 3.74 -3.08
CA LEU A 244 -10.96 3.27 -4.01
C LEU A 244 -10.35 2.66 -5.27
N LYS A 245 -9.38 3.33 -5.90
CA LYS A 245 -8.68 2.82 -7.09
C LYS A 245 -7.99 1.50 -6.81
N GLY A 246 -7.28 1.39 -5.70
CA GLY A 246 -6.63 0.15 -5.28
C GLY A 246 -7.61 -1.00 -5.16
N GLY A 247 -8.75 -0.78 -4.51
CA GLY A 247 -9.80 -1.79 -4.33
C GLY A 247 -10.44 -2.22 -5.65
N LEU A 248 -10.85 -1.28 -6.50
CA LEU A 248 -11.48 -1.57 -7.79
C LEU A 248 -10.52 -2.29 -8.76
N ARG A 249 -9.26 -1.86 -8.83
CA ARG A 249 -8.21 -2.49 -9.65
C ARG A 249 -7.89 -3.91 -9.16
N LEU A 250 -7.81 -4.13 -7.85
CA LEU A 250 -7.65 -5.46 -7.27
C LEU A 250 -8.82 -6.38 -7.64
N ALA A 251 -10.06 -5.90 -7.46
CA ALA A 251 -11.25 -6.66 -7.84
C ALA A 251 -11.25 -7.03 -9.33
N HIS A 252 -10.90 -6.08 -10.18
CA HIS A 252 -10.82 -6.30 -11.63
C HIS A 252 -9.81 -7.39 -11.99
N LEU A 253 -8.60 -7.36 -11.41
CA LEU A 253 -7.60 -8.41 -11.63
C LEU A 253 -8.09 -9.78 -11.14
N LEU A 254 -8.67 -9.85 -9.94
CA LEU A 254 -9.15 -11.12 -9.37
C LEU A 254 -10.35 -11.68 -10.14
N ASN A 255 -11.27 -10.81 -10.58
CA ASN A 255 -12.39 -11.22 -11.45
C ASN A 255 -11.87 -11.74 -12.80
N SER A 256 -10.90 -11.07 -13.40
CA SER A 256 -10.30 -11.49 -14.67
C SER A 256 -9.55 -12.83 -14.55
N LEU A 257 -8.93 -13.10 -13.39
CA LEU A 257 -8.23 -14.35 -13.11
C LEU A 257 -9.18 -15.54 -12.89
N PHE A 258 -10.29 -15.32 -12.18
CA PHE A 258 -11.06 -16.42 -11.60
C PHE A 258 -12.49 -16.55 -12.12
N ASP A 259 -12.96 -15.60 -12.92
CA ASP A 259 -14.27 -15.69 -13.56
C ASP A 259 -14.14 -15.67 -15.09
N PRO A 260 -14.32 -16.81 -15.77
CA PRO A 260 -14.19 -16.88 -17.23
C PRO A 260 -15.30 -16.12 -17.98
N HIS A 261 -16.33 -15.64 -17.27
CA HIS A 261 -17.43 -14.87 -17.84
C HIS A 261 -17.30 -13.36 -17.57
N TYR A 262 -16.33 -12.94 -16.79
CA TYR A 262 -16.06 -11.53 -16.53
C TYR A 262 -15.52 -10.83 -17.79
N LYS A 263 -16.11 -9.67 -18.11
CA LYS A 263 -15.78 -8.89 -19.32
C LYS A 263 -15.49 -7.44 -18.96
#